data_fb23596b74d3464d975232c212bd80af
#
_entry.id   fb23596b74d3464d975232c212bd80af
#
_cell.length_a   1.000
_cell.length_b   1.000
_cell.length_c   1.000
_cell.angle_alpha   90.00
_cell.angle_beta   90.00
_cell.angle_gamma   90.00
#
_symmetry.space_group_name_H-M   'P 1'
#
loop_
_entity.id
_entity.type
_entity.pdbx_description
1 polymer ?
#
loop_
_entity_poly.entity_id
_entity_poly.type
_entity_poly.pdbx_seq_one_letter_code
_entity_poly.pdbx_strand_id
1 'polypeptide(L)'
;MPDLDQLSAEEIRQRLHDQSGSTYDVPPEMLSDYAREAAVLVPFLRIEDCWHILYIRRAHYEGDRHSGQVAFAGGKRDDGDESLLATALREAEEEVGIAADDVDVLGHINHHHTISEFQVRPYVGVMPWPYELILDDIEVARAFTMPLNWLAQESNYRTEERLHPESNRPWPVVYYDLYDGEILWGATARMTLSLIKVLRGE
;
A
#
# COMPACT_ATOMS: atom_id res chain seq x y z
N MET A 1 -9.39 -21.00 2.90
CA MET A 1 -9.30 -19.75 2.13
C MET A 1 -8.66 -20.06 0.79
N PRO A 2 -9.00 -19.36 -0.30
CA PRO A 2 -8.29 -19.56 -1.56
C PRO A 2 -6.81 -19.24 -1.37
N ASP A 3 -5.95 -20.07 -1.96
CA ASP A 3 -4.52 -19.87 -1.97
C ASP A 3 -4.19 -18.78 -3.01
N LEU A 4 -3.81 -17.59 -2.53
CA LEU A 4 -3.53 -16.45 -3.39
C LEU A 4 -2.22 -16.60 -4.17
N ASP A 5 -1.32 -17.51 -3.76
CA ASP A 5 -0.09 -17.79 -4.50
C ASP A 5 -0.34 -18.49 -5.84
N GLN A 6 -1.54 -19.09 -6.01
CA GLN A 6 -1.94 -19.70 -7.28
C GLN A 6 -2.38 -18.68 -8.34
N LEU A 7 -2.61 -17.42 -7.96
CA LEU A 7 -2.98 -16.39 -8.93
C LEU A 7 -1.81 -16.07 -9.86
N SER A 8 -2.08 -16.06 -11.16
CA SER A 8 -1.19 -15.46 -12.14
C SER A 8 -1.27 -13.93 -12.11
N ALA A 9 -0.26 -13.26 -12.64
CA ALA A 9 -0.29 -11.80 -12.80
C ALA A 9 -1.50 -11.34 -13.63
N GLU A 10 -1.89 -12.11 -14.64
CA GLU A 10 -3.06 -11.80 -15.47
C GLU A 10 -4.38 -11.92 -14.70
N GLU A 11 -4.53 -12.92 -13.84
CA GLU A 11 -5.71 -13.04 -12.97
C GLU A 11 -5.77 -11.90 -11.94
N ILE A 12 -4.61 -11.46 -11.40
CA ILE A 12 -4.54 -10.28 -10.53
C ILE A 12 -4.98 -9.04 -11.32
N ARG A 13 -4.47 -8.83 -12.53
CA ARG A 13 -4.85 -7.73 -13.44
C ARG A 13 -6.35 -7.72 -13.68
N GLN A 14 -6.94 -8.88 -14.00
CA GLN A 14 -8.38 -9.00 -14.25
C GLN A 14 -9.18 -8.63 -13.00
N ARG A 15 -8.81 -9.12 -11.82
CA ARG A 15 -9.51 -8.80 -10.56
C ARG A 15 -9.42 -7.33 -10.19
N LEU A 16 -8.28 -6.69 -10.44
CA LEU A 16 -8.13 -5.24 -10.26
C LEU A 16 -9.00 -4.44 -11.24
N HIS A 17 -9.15 -4.92 -12.47
CA HIS A 17 -10.01 -4.29 -13.45
C HIS A 17 -11.49 -4.47 -13.12
N ASP A 18 -11.88 -5.65 -12.65
CA ASP A 18 -13.29 -6.03 -12.40
C ASP A 18 -13.82 -5.51 -11.06
N GLN A 19 -12.95 -4.87 -10.22
CA GLN A 19 -13.43 -4.25 -9.01
C GLN A 19 -14.51 -3.22 -9.34
N SER A 20 -15.77 -3.64 -9.24
CA SER A 20 -16.92 -2.83 -9.53
C SER A 20 -17.35 -2.07 -8.30
N GLY A 21 -17.28 -0.78 -8.37
CA GLY A 21 -17.93 0.11 -7.43
C GLY A 21 -16.98 0.73 -6.42
N SER A 22 -17.22 2.00 -6.23
CA SER A 22 -16.62 2.86 -5.24
C SER A 22 -17.02 2.39 -3.84
N THR A 23 -16.29 1.50 -3.27
CA THR A 23 -16.30 1.33 -1.83
C THR A 23 -15.22 2.26 -1.27
N TYR A 24 -15.62 3.47 -0.95
CA TYR A 24 -14.82 4.27 -0.04
C TYR A 24 -14.75 3.49 1.28
N ASP A 25 -13.55 3.20 1.76
CA ASP A 25 -13.36 2.54 3.06
C ASP A 25 -13.80 3.40 4.26
N VAL A 26 -14.26 4.60 3.98
CA VAL A 26 -14.77 5.56 4.95
C VAL A 26 -16.08 6.17 4.46
N PRO A 27 -17.01 6.50 5.37
CA PRO A 27 -18.25 7.16 5.00
C PRO A 27 -18.00 8.43 4.18
N PRO A 28 -18.80 8.71 3.11
CA PRO A 28 -18.62 9.89 2.26
C PRO A 28 -18.56 11.21 3.03
N GLU A 29 -19.30 11.33 4.14
CA GLU A 29 -19.30 12.50 5.02
C GLU A 29 -17.99 12.71 5.81
N MET A 30 -17.07 11.75 5.76
CA MET A 30 -15.74 11.85 6.36
C MET A 30 -14.65 12.17 5.32
N LEU A 31 -15.04 12.30 4.05
CA LEU A 31 -14.12 12.67 2.98
C LEU A 31 -13.92 14.18 2.99
N SER A 32 -12.67 14.63 2.94
CA SER A 32 -12.36 16.03 2.74
C SER A 32 -12.41 16.38 1.25
N ASP A 33 -13.17 17.43 0.88
CA ASP A 33 -13.20 17.97 -0.48
C ASP A 33 -11.84 18.57 -0.89
N TYR A 34 -10.93 18.75 0.06
CA TYR A 34 -9.60 19.36 -0.11
C TYR A 34 -8.47 18.36 0.08
N ALA A 35 -8.76 17.05 0.02
CA ALA A 35 -7.71 16.04 0.17
C ALA A 35 -6.65 16.18 -0.93
N ARG A 36 -5.39 16.19 -0.50
CA ARG A 36 -4.24 16.26 -1.43
C ARG A 36 -4.06 14.91 -2.12
N GLU A 37 -3.83 14.94 -3.43
CA GLU A 37 -3.56 13.73 -4.19
C GLU A 37 -2.20 13.14 -3.84
N ALA A 38 -2.18 11.82 -3.67
CA ALA A 38 -0.99 11.03 -3.46
C ALA A 38 -1.13 9.67 -4.15
N ALA A 39 -0.01 9.03 -4.42
CA ALA A 39 0.00 7.69 -4.98
C ALA A 39 1.13 6.86 -4.38
N VAL A 40 0.91 5.56 -4.31
CA VAL A 40 1.89 4.59 -3.82
C VAL A 40 1.98 3.42 -4.79
N LEU A 41 3.17 2.84 -4.90
CA LEU A 41 3.36 1.55 -5.58
C LEU A 41 3.20 0.42 -4.56
N VAL A 42 2.44 -0.59 -4.92
CA VAL A 42 2.31 -1.87 -4.20
C VAL A 42 3.07 -2.92 -5.01
N PRO A 43 4.36 -3.14 -4.75
CA PRO A 43 5.18 -4.01 -5.57
C PRO A 43 4.95 -5.47 -5.18
N PHE A 44 4.52 -6.27 -6.16
CA PHE A 44 4.43 -7.73 -6.06
C PHE A 44 5.70 -8.36 -6.63
N LEU A 45 6.16 -9.41 -5.97
CA LEU A 45 7.31 -10.18 -6.41
C LEU A 45 7.16 -11.66 -6.03
N ARG A 46 7.89 -12.55 -6.69
CA ARG A 46 7.89 -13.99 -6.40
C ARG A 46 9.14 -14.39 -5.62
N ILE A 47 8.93 -14.99 -4.45
CA ILE A 47 9.98 -15.67 -3.69
C ILE A 47 9.54 -17.13 -3.52
N GLU A 48 10.34 -18.07 -4.02
CA GLU A 48 10.05 -19.52 -3.91
C GLU A 48 8.61 -19.86 -4.35
N ASP A 49 8.20 -19.30 -5.50
CA ASP A 49 6.85 -19.44 -6.08
C ASP A 49 5.69 -18.84 -5.26
N CYS A 50 5.97 -18.20 -4.13
CA CYS A 50 4.99 -17.47 -3.33
C CYS A 50 4.95 -15.98 -3.70
N TRP A 51 3.76 -15.38 -3.71
CA TRP A 51 3.62 -13.93 -3.83
C TRP A 51 4.01 -13.23 -2.55
N HIS A 52 4.85 -12.24 -2.68
CA HIS A 52 5.20 -11.30 -1.63
C HIS A 52 4.86 -9.87 -2.04
N ILE A 53 4.62 -9.03 -1.06
CA ILE A 53 4.49 -7.58 -1.24
C ILE A 53 5.69 -6.90 -0.57
N LEU A 54 6.32 -5.96 -1.28
CA LEU A 54 7.40 -5.14 -0.75
C LEU A 54 6.84 -3.97 0.05
N TYR A 55 7.42 -3.74 1.21
CA TYR A 55 7.15 -2.61 2.09
C TYR A 55 8.44 -1.88 2.43
N ILE A 56 8.31 -0.63 2.82
CA ILE A 56 9.39 0.14 3.45
C ILE A 56 9.06 0.42 4.91
N ARG A 57 10.08 0.57 5.74
CA ARG A 57 9.99 1.27 7.01
C ARG A 57 10.56 2.66 6.81
N ARG A 58 9.75 3.68 7.02
CA ARG A 58 10.19 5.08 6.93
C ARG A 58 11.30 5.38 7.94
N ALA A 59 12.26 6.18 7.54
CA ALA A 59 13.31 6.64 8.43
C ALA A 59 12.74 7.46 9.61
N HIS A 60 13.52 7.56 10.68
CA HIS A 60 13.13 8.33 11.87
C HIS A 60 13.48 9.79 11.68
N TYR A 61 12.47 10.66 11.60
CA TYR A 61 12.64 12.10 11.52
C TYR A 61 11.92 12.79 12.68
N GLU A 62 12.63 13.67 13.39
CA GLU A 62 12.04 14.44 14.48
C GLU A 62 10.99 15.41 13.93
N GLY A 63 9.73 15.27 14.40
CA GLY A 63 8.59 16.07 13.92
C GLY A 63 7.73 15.43 12.83
N ASP A 64 8.13 14.33 12.21
CA ASP A 64 7.27 13.56 11.29
C ASP A 64 6.39 12.57 12.06
N ARG A 65 5.06 12.75 11.94
CA ARG A 65 4.05 11.87 12.55
C ARG A 65 4.07 10.43 12.01
N HIS A 66 4.66 10.23 10.83
CA HIS A 66 4.75 8.95 10.14
C HIS A 66 6.12 8.29 10.26
N SER A 67 7.00 8.90 11.04
CA SER A 67 8.35 8.43 11.34
C SER A 67 8.36 6.99 11.85
N GLY A 68 9.17 6.12 11.23
CA GLY A 68 9.30 4.72 11.61
C GLY A 68 8.12 3.82 11.27
N GLN A 69 7.09 4.31 10.56
CA GLN A 69 5.95 3.50 10.15
C GLN A 69 6.28 2.66 8.92
N VAL A 70 5.63 1.49 8.84
CA VAL A 70 5.63 0.66 7.64
C VAL A 70 4.71 1.29 6.60
N ALA A 71 5.21 1.45 5.37
CA ALA A 71 4.50 2.06 4.26
C ALA A 71 4.77 1.33 2.94
N PHE A 72 4.01 1.66 1.91
CA PHE A 72 4.41 1.48 0.52
C PHE A 72 5.26 2.66 0.09
N ALA A 73 6.18 2.46 -0.83
CA ALA A 73 6.89 3.55 -1.48
C ALA A 73 5.90 4.45 -2.23
N GLY A 74 6.00 5.76 -2.01
CA GLY A 74 5.07 6.70 -2.60
C GLY A 74 4.93 8.01 -1.85
N GLY A 75 4.30 8.97 -2.50
CA GLY A 75 4.19 10.31 -1.97
C GLY A 75 3.10 11.15 -2.60
N LYS A 76 3.20 12.44 -2.35
CA LYS A 76 2.31 13.46 -2.88
C LYS A 76 2.55 13.63 -4.38
N ARG A 77 1.46 13.87 -5.13
CA ARG A 77 1.56 14.27 -6.53
C ARG A 77 2.25 15.62 -6.65
N ASP A 78 3.27 15.69 -7.47
CA ASP A 78 3.94 16.93 -7.85
C ASP A 78 3.35 17.51 -9.14
N ASP A 79 3.53 18.83 -9.35
CA ASP A 79 3.00 19.53 -10.53
C ASP A 79 3.58 18.99 -11.86
N GLY A 80 4.76 18.35 -11.80
CA GLY A 80 5.40 17.71 -12.95
C GLY A 80 4.89 16.30 -13.28
N ASP A 81 4.13 15.69 -12.39
CA ASP A 81 3.64 14.33 -12.59
C ASP A 81 2.46 14.31 -13.58
N GLU A 82 2.64 13.65 -14.72
CA GLU A 82 1.60 13.52 -15.77
C GLU A 82 0.35 12.79 -15.24
N SER A 83 0.50 11.91 -14.26
CA SER A 83 -0.57 11.12 -13.66
C SER A 83 -0.21 10.63 -12.26
N LEU A 84 -1.19 10.14 -11.50
CA LEU A 84 -0.94 9.49 -10.20
C LEU A 84 -0.10 8.19 -10.35
N LEU A 85 -0.16 7.52 -11.50
CA LEU A 85 0.74 6.40 -11.78
C LEU A 85 2.19 6.89 -11.91
N ALA A 86 2.40 8.00 -12.61
CA ALA A 86 3.74 8.61 -12.71
C ALA A 86 4.28 9.00 -11.34
N THR A 87 3.43 9.56 -10.46
CA THR A 87 3.79 9.82 -9.05
C THR A 87 4.27 8.55 -8.35
N ALA A 88 3.49 7.46 -8.41
CA ALA A 88 3.81 6.22 -7.70
C ALA A 88 5.13 5.60 -8.18
N LEU A 89 5.39 5.63 -9.48
CA LEU A 89 6.61 5.09 -10.08
C LEU A 89 7.83 5.97 -9.77
N ARG A 90 7.71 7.30 -9.87
CA ARG A 90 8.78 8.26 -9.53
C ARG A 90 9.20 8.09 -8.07
N GLU A 91 8.24 8.08 -7.16
CA GLU A 91 8.51 7.92 -5.72
C GLU A 91 9.16 6.56 -5.40
N ALA A 92 8.72 5.48 -6.08
CA ALA A 92 9.33 4.16 -5.91
C ALA A 92 10.77 4.12 -6.44
N GLU A 93 11.09 4.87 -7.51
CA GLU A 93 12.46 5.01 -8.00
C GLU A 93 13.30 5.85 -7.03
N GLU A 94 12.79 6.96 -6.51
CA GLU A 94 13.46 7.85 -5.57
C GLU A 94 13.73 7.19 -4.22
N GLU A 95 12.71 6.55 -3.62
CA GLU A 95 12.80 5.97 -2.28
C GLU A 95 13.54 4.63 -2.21
N VAL A 96 13.37 3.76 -3.22
CA VAL A 96 13.88 2.37 -3.17
C VAL A 96 14.61 1.91 -4.43
N GLY A 97 14.78 2.77 -5.43
CA GLY A 97 15.52 2.46 -6.66
C GLY A 97 14.81 1.51 -7.60
N ILE A 98 13.48 1.38 -7.52
CA ILE A 98 12.72 0.55 -8.46
C ILE A 98 12.49 1.34 -9.73
N ALA A 99 13.18 0.99 -10.81
CA ALA A 99 13.02 1.65 -12.11
C ALA A 99 11.59 1.41 -12.66
N ALA A 100 10.98 2.48 -13.19
CA ALA A 100 9.61 2.40 -13.73
C ALA A 100 9.45 1.34 -14.83
N ASP A 101 10.49 1.18 -15.68
CA ASP A 101 10.49 0.21 -16.78
C ASP A 101 10.58 -1.26 -16.31
N ASP A 102 10.97 -1.50 -15.06
CA ASP A 102 11.05 -2.84 -14.47
C ASP A 102 9.72 -3.26 -13.81
N VAL A 103 8.70 -2.39 -13.79
CA VAL A 103 7.40 -2.65 -13.16
C VAL A 103 6.34 -2.95 -14.21
N ASP A 104 5.84 -4.19 -14.24
CA ASP A 104 4.62 -4.53 -14.98
C ASP A 104 3.39 -4.08 -14.18
N VAL A 105 2.84 -2.91 -14.50
CA VAL A 105 1.68 -2.34 -13.81
C VAL A 105 0.43 -3.14 -14.14
N LEU A 106 -0.16 -3.77 -13.12
CA LEU A 106 -1.37 -4.59 -13.26
C LEU A 106 -2.66 -3.80 -13.14
N GLY A 107 -2.64 -2.68 -12.41
CA GLY A 107 -3.80 -1.85 -12.17
C GLY A 107 -3.69 -1.09 -10.85
N HIS A 108 -4.83 -0.76 -10.28
CA HIS A 108 -4.90 -0.04 -9.00
C HIS A 108 -6.11 -0.51 -8.19
N ILE A 109 -6.10 -0.26 -6.89
CA ILE A 109 -7.30 -0.35 -6.05
C ILE A 109 -7.90 1.03 -5.84
N ASN A 110 -9.08 1.08 -5.22
CA ASN A 110 -9.77 2.33 -4.92
C ASN A 110 -8.92 3.29 -4.08
N HIS A 111 -9.24 4.58 -4.12
CA HIS A 111 -8.59 5.57 -3.29
C HIS A 111 -8.82 5.31 -1.81
N HIS A 112 -7.78 5.55 -1.03
CA HIS A 112 -7.82 5.53 0.42
C HIS A 112 -7.64 6.95 0.98
N HIS A 113 -8.56 7.35 1.85
CA HIS A 113 -8.41 8.61 2.56
C HIS A 113 -7.65 8.38 3.87
N THR A 114 -6.67 9.24 4.12
CA THR A 114 -5.86 9.21 5.34
C THR A 114 -6.31 10.29 6.32
N ILE A 115 -6.01 10.09 7.60
CA ILE A 115 -6.24 11.10 8.65
C ILE A 115 -5.41 12.38 8.39
N SER A 116 -4.32 12.27 7.62
CA SER A 116 -3.47 13.39 7.23
C SER A 116 -3.97 14.13 5.98
N GLU A 117 -5.25 13.95 5.61
CA GLU A 117 -5.92 14.61 4.47
C GLU A 117 -5.30 14.32 3.10
N PHE A 118 -4.80 13.11 2.90
CA PHE A 118 -4.42 12.62 1.59
C PHE A 118 -5.47 11.68 1.01
N GLN A 119 -5.70 11.81 -0.29
CA GLN A 119 -6.39 10.84 -1.11
C GLN A 119 -5.32 10.02 -1.85
N VAL A 120 -5.03 8.82 -1.34
CA VAL A 120 -3.95 7.97 -1.84
C VAL A 120 -4.49 6.97 -2.85
N ARG A 121 -3.88 6.88 -4.03
CA ARG A 121 -4.15 5.85 -5.04
C ARG A 121 -3.06 4.76 -5.00
N PRO A 122 -3.37 3.53 -4.55
CA PRO A 122 -2.43 2.42 -4.60
C PRO A 122 -2.43 1.78 -6.00
N TYR A 123 -1.27 1.77 -6.65
CA TYR A 123 -1.03 1.04 -7.90
C TYR A 123 -0.33 -0.28 -7.62
N VAL A 124 -0.82 -1.34 -8.22
CA VAL A 124 -0.28 -2.69 -8.08
C VAL A 124 0.58 -3.00 -9.29
N GLY A 125 1.82 -3.40 -9.06
CA GLY A 125 2.74 -3.77 -10.12
C GLY A 125 3.58 -4.98 -9.75
N VAL A 126 3.96 -5.80 -10.72
CA VAL A 126 4.90 -6.91 -10.55
C VAL A 126 6.28 -6.44 -10.95
N MET A 127 7.26 -6.74 -10.11
CA MET A 127 8.67 -6.48 -10.36
C MET A 127 9.46 -7.80 -10.36
N PRO A 128 10.62 -7.86 -11.07
CA PRO A 128 11.50 -9.01 -11.01
C PRO A 128 12.08 -9.20 -9.60
N TRP A 129 12.41 -10.45 -9.25
CA TRP A 129 13.12 -10.75 -8.02
C TRP A 129 14.11 -11.91 -8.23
N PRO A 130 15.36 -11.87 -7.67
CA PRO A 130 15.89 -10.79 -6.82
C PRO A 130 16.11 -9.47 -7.56
N TYR A 131 15.97 -8.35 -6.84
CA TYR A 131 16.16 -6.99 -7.36
C TYR A 131 17.13 -6.23 -6.44
N GLU A 132 18.04 -5.46 -7.02
CA GLU A 132 18.98 -4.64 -6.27
C GLU A 132 18.31 -3.31 -5.88
N LEU A 133 17.79 -3.25 -4.66
CA LEU A 133 17.17 -2.04 -4.13
C LEU A 133 18.25 -1.03 -3.73
N ILE A 134 18.02 0.24 -4.07
CA ILE A 134 18.84 1.38 -3.67
C ILE A 134 17.98 2.29 -2.80
N LEU A 135 18.19 2.22 -1.48
CA LEU A 135 17.36 2.96 -0.54
C LEU A 135 17.85 4.40 -0.40
N ASP A 136 16.93 5.35 -0.38
CA ASP A 136 17.24 6.70 0.08
C ASP A 136 17.37 6.69 1.61
N ASP A 137 18.58 6.84 2.12
CA ASP A 137 18.90 6.79 3.56
C ASP A 137 18.17 7.86 4.38
N ILE A 138 17.71 8.94 3.73
CA ILE A 138 16.98 10.02 4.39
C ILE A 138 15.53 9.61 4.64
N GLU A 139 14.90 8.89 3.70
CA GLU A 139 13.47 8.58 3.77
C GLU A 139 13.19 7.14 4.19
N VAL A 140 14.06 6.20 3.87
CA VAL A 140 13.85 4.76 4.03
C VAL A 140 14.90 4.14 4.94
N ALA A 141 14.48 3.66 6.11
CA ALA A 141 15.36 2.94 7.04
C ALA A 141 15.54 1.47 6.66
N ARG A 142 14.56 0.87 5.98
CA ARG A 142 14.58 -0.55 5.62
C ARG A 142 13.55 -0.82 4.52
N ALA A 143 13.88 -1.75 3.61
CA ALA A 143 12.91 -2.41 2.74
C ALA A 143 12.83 -3.90 3.12
N PHE A 144 11.63 -4.48 3.07
CA PHE A 144 11.37 -5.88 3.45
C PHE A 144 10.10 -6.38 2.76
N THR A 145 9.91 -7.70 2.75
CA THR A 145 8.74 -8.30 2.11
C THR A 145 7.88 -9.09 3.09
N MET A 146 6.58 -9.13 2.82
CA MET A 146 5.63 -10.00 3.54
C MET A 146 4.92 -10.95 2.55
N PRO A 147 4.78 -12.25 2.88
CA PRO A 147 4.04 -13.19 2.04
C PRO A 147 2.57 -12.82 1.93
N LEU A 148 2.02 -12.83 0.70
CA LEU A 148 0.62 -12.48 0.46
C LEU A 148 -0.36 -13.36 1.23
N ASN A 149 -0.11 -14.68 1.29
CA ASN A 149 -0.96 -15.59 2.04
C ASN A 149 -0.91 -15.36 3.56
N TRP A 150 0.23 -14.90 4.12
CA TRP A 150 0.30 -14.49 5.52
C TRP A 150 -0.53 -13.23 5.78
N LEU A 151 -0.42 -12.25 4.89
CA LEU A 151 -1.23 -11.01 4.95
C LEU A 151 -2.73 -11.28 4.82
N ALA A 152 -3.09 -12.29 4.04
CA ALA A 152 -4.48 -12.69 3.82
C ALA A 152 -5.11 -13.47 4.98
N GLN A 153 -4.33 -13.90 5.97
CA GLN A 153 -4.80 -14.73 7.06
C GLN A 153 -5.48 -13.88 8.15
N GLU A 154 -6.77 -14.10 8.39
CA GLU A 154 -7.57 -13.28 9.33
C GLU A 154 -7.06 -13.33 10.77
N SER A 155 -6.37 -14.42 11.17
CA SER A 155 -5.74 -14.51 12.48
C SER A 155 -4.54 -13.58 12.67
N ASN A 156 -3.98 -13.02 11.59
CA ASN A 156 -2.78 -12.21 11.61
C ASN A 156 -3.07 -10.71 11.64
N TYR A 157 -4.35 -10.30 11.68
CA TYR A 157 -4.71 -8.90 11.83
C TYR A 157 -5.97 -8.72 12.67
N ARG A 158 -6.14 -7.53 13.19
CA ARG A 158 -7.34 -7.09 13.91
C ARG A 158 -7.69 -5.65 13.53
N THR A 159 -8.95 -5.30 13.70
CA THR A 159 -9.42 -3.91 13.55
C THR A 159 -9.80 -3.38 14.93
N GLU A 160 -9.27 -2.21 15.27
CA GLU A 160 -9.59 -1.46 16.48
C GLU A 160 -10.33 -0.18 16.11
N GLU A 161 -11.36 0.17 16.84
CA GLU A 161 -11.98 1.49 16.73
C GLU A 161 -11.16 2.51 17.52
N ARG A 162 -10.75 3.57 16.85
CA ARG A 162 -10.12 4.75 17.47
C ARG A 162 -10.94 5.99 17.16
N LEU A 163 -10.76 7.04 17.93
CA LEU A 163 -11.40 8.31 17.62
C LEU A 163 -10.57 9.08 16.61
N HIS A 164 -11.24 9.58 15.56
CA HIS A 164 -10.60 10.48 14.61
C HIS A 164 -10.20 11.77 15.32
N PRO A 165 -8.95 12.26 15.18
CA PRO A 165 -8.44 13.38 15.98
C PRO A 165 -9.27 14.66 15.90
N GLU A 166 -9.84 14.97 14.74
CA GLU A 166 -10.58 16.20 14.49
C GLU A 166 -12.08 16.05 14.66
N SER A 167 -12.66 14.97 14.10
CA SER A 167 -14.11 14.77 14.12
C SER A 167 -14.63 14.07 15.38
N ASN A 168 -13.73 13.50 16.18
CA ASN A 168 -14.05 12.69 17.37
C ASN A 168 -15.02 11.52 17.08
N ARG A 169 -15.11 11.08 15.81
CA ARG A 169 -15.93 9.95 15.36
C ARG A 169 -15.12 8.65 15.39
N PRO A 170 -15.77 7.49 15.58
CA PRO A 170 -15.11 6.20 15.47
C PRO A 170 -14.45 6.06 14.10
N TRP A 171 -13.17 5.66 14.10
CA TRP A 171 -12.35 5.42 12.93
C TRP A 171 -11.70 4.05 13.01
N PRO A 172 -11.95 3.15 12.06
CA PRO A 172 -11.35 1.82 12.08
C PRO A 172 -9.87 1.88 11.74
N VAL A 173 -9.05 1.28 12.58
CA VAL A 173 -7.61 1.14 12.37
C VAL A 173 -7.24 -0.33 12.34
N VAL A 174 -6.63 -0.77 11.26
CA VAL A 174 -6.17 -2.15 11.07
C VAL A 174 -4.76 -2.28 11.63
N TYR A 175 -4.51 -3.38 12.36
CA TYR A 175 -3.21 -3.76 12.89
C TYR A 175 -2.92 -5.20 12.51
N TYR A 176 -1.80 -5.45 11.85
CA TYR A 176 -1.24 -6.78 11.67
C TYR A 176 -0.39 -7.17 12.87
N ASP A 177 -0.23 -8.46 13.08
CA ASP A 177 0.73 -8.99 14.05
C ASP A 177 2.16 -8.68 13.61
N LEU A 178 3.09 -8.85 14.56
CA LEU A 178 4.52 -8.63 14.30
C LEU A 178 5.01 -9.64 13.25
N TYR A 179 5.58 -9.14 12.16
CA TYR A 179 6.24 -9.94 11.13
C TYR A 179 7.63 -9.38 10.86
N ASP A 180 8.66 -10.22 10.95
CA ASP A 180 10.08 -9.84 10.69
C ASP A 180 10.54 -8.58 11.46
N GLY A 181 10.03 -8.39 12.69
CA GLY A 181 10.34 -7.24 13.54
C GLY A 181 9.55 -5.98 13.23
N GLU A 182 8.63 -6.02 12.27
CA GLU A 182 7.84 -4.88 11.81
C GLU A 182 6.35 -5.05 12.12
N ILE A 183 5.67 -3.94 12.39
CA ILE A 183 4.22 -3.90 12.58
C ILE A 183 3.60 -3.10 11.44
N LEU A 184 2.80 -3.78 10.61
CA LEU A 184 2.01 -3.13 9.57
C LEU A 184 0.68 -2.68 10.18
N TRP A 185 0.37 -1.37 10.12
CA TRP A 185 -0.85 -0.82 10.68
C TRP A 185 -1.36 0.43 9.94
N GLY A 186 -2.54 0.89 10.30
CA GLY A 186 -3.09 2.16 9.81
C GLY A 186 -3.49 2.16 8.35
N ALA A 187 -3.15 3.21 7.61
CA ALA A 187 -3.53 3.39 6.21
C ALA A 187 -2.94 2.29 5.31
N THR A 188 -1.67 1.95 5.50
CA THR A 188 -0.98 0.92 4.70
C THR A 188 -1.61 -0.46 4.94
N ALA A 189 -1.90 -0.83 6.19
CA ALA A 189 -2.59 -2.07 6.51
C ALA A 189 -4.00 -2.11 5.90
N ARG A 190 -4.71 -1.00 5.91
CA ARG A 190 -6.05 -0.90 5.30
C ARG A 190 -6.00 -1.05 3.78
N MET A 191 -5.03 -0.41 3.11
CA MET A 191 -4.81 -0.59 1.67
C MET A 191 -4.48 -2.05 1.34
N THR A 192 -3.60 -2.69 2.12
CA THR A 192 -3.28 -4.12 1.99
C THR A 192 -4.52 -5.00 2.12
N LEU A 193 -5.35 -4.76 3.14
CA LEU A 193 -6.57 -5.54 3.35
C LEU A 193 -7.59 -5.34 2.23
N SER A 194 -7.74 -4.11 1.73
CA SER A 194 -8.60 -3.83 0.56
C SER A 194 -8.13 -4.56 -0.69
N LEU A 195 -6.82 -4.58 -0.92
CA LEU A 195 -6.25 -5.34 -2.03
C LEU A 195 -6.54 -6.84 -1.89
N ILE A 196 -6.34 -7.41 -0.70
CA ILE A 196 -6.64 -8.83 -0.44
C ILE A 196 -8.10 -9.16 -0.73
N LYS A 197 -9.05 -8.30 -0.36
CA LYS A 197 -10.48 -8.48 -0.68
C LYS A 197 -10.71 -8.51 -2.19
N VAL A 198 -10.14 -7.56 -2.93
CA VAL A 198 -10.19 -7.56 -4.40
C VAL A 198 -9.62 -8.86 -4.98
N LEU A 199 -8.47 -9.32 -4.47
CA LEU A 199 -7.85 -10.57 -4.91
C LEU A 199 -8.65 -11.81 -4.55
N ARG A 200 -9.56 -11.75 -3.59
CA ARG A 200 -10.51 -12.82 -3.24
C ARG A 200 -11.81 -12.75 -4.02
N GLY A 201 -12.09 -11.63 -4.72
CA GLY A 201 -13.36 -11.38 -5.39
C GLY A 201 -14.48 -11.00 -4.43
N GLU A 202 -14.12 -10.33 -3.32
CA GLU A 202 -15.03 -9.86 -2.26
C GLU A 202 -15.41 -8.38 -2.45
#